data_c22bdbaa8065d85334e97753945feef3
#
_entry.id   c22bdbaa8065d85334e97753945feef3
#
_cell.length_a   1.000
_cell.length_b   1.000
_cell.length_c   1.000
_cell.angle_alpha   90.00
_cell.angle_beta   90.00
_cell.angle_gamma   90.00
#
_symmetry.space_group_name_H-M   'P 1'
#
loop_
_entity.id
_entity.type
_entity.pdbx_description
1 polymer ?
#
loop_
_entity_poly.entity_id
_entity_poly.type
_entity_poly.pdbx_seq_one_letter_code
_entity_poly.pdbx_strand_id
1 'polypeptide(L)'
;MNIFLISGTHGNEQAAVYATSHALHKFKNTNHQSEVEYQILNIPGLNENVREMPKPKEPTRDFNRAFGVHTEFSMDDMVRTIKHRISSWANAVVDVHNSPACDNAILVSNNKFAASYIRFAIKNGLHYMLCESETDTIKRYAVYSGNIGFTVELGGMAFAPGFKDVIEKQTEFVLKILQALDGTPKSDFLSSAGGTLPAQYNMINLHAHYQGLVNHRFAPGDTIKKGEVVFDILNQSSTYSLESVVAPCDCVLADCEVNLWSTAGMQICSVQPIIPPEVVKA
;
A
#
# COMPACT_ATOMS: atom_id res chain seq x y z
N MET A 1 13.84 -14.85 -11.92
CA MET A 1 13.69 -14.50 -10.47
C MET A 1 12.59 -15.35 -9.88
N ASN A 2 12.67 -15.74 -8.59
CA ASN A 2 11.59 -16.45 -7.90
C ASN A 2 10.73 -15.43 -7.15
N ILE A 3 9.50 -15.25 -7.58
CA ILE A 3 8.57 -14.26 -7.01
C ILE A 3 7.52 -14.99 -6.16
N PHE A 4 7.43 -14.67 -4.89
CA PHE A 4 6.38 -15.16 -4.00
C PHE A 4 5.29 -14.10 -3.87
N LEU A 5 4.16 -14.36 -4.50
CA LEU A 5 3.01 -13.48 -4.55
C LEU A 5 1.99 -13.91 -3.50
N ILE A 6 1.54 -12.98 -2.68
CA ILE A 6 0.60 -13.24 -1.57
C ILE A 6 -0.56 -12.26 -1.67
N SER A 7 -1.77 -12.72 -1.36
CA SER A 7 -2.94 -11.84 -1.16
C SER A 7 -3.95 -12.48 -0.20
N GLY A 8 -4.94 -11.71 0.23
CA GLY A 8 -5.96 -12.19 1.17
C GLY A 8 -5.46 -12.29 2.61
N THR A 9 -4.41 -11.57 2.95
CA THR A 9 -3.87 -11.43 4.31
C THR A 9 -4.92 -10.86 5.26
N HIS A 10 -5.78 -9.98 4.76
CA HIS A 10 -6.98 -9.50 5.45
C HIS A 10 -8.23 -9.99 4.70
N GLY A 11 -9.15 -10.61 5.40
CA GLY A 11 -10.30 -11.28 4.78
C GLY A 11 -11.30 -10.40 4.06
N ASN A 12 -11.31 -9.11 4.34
CA ASN A 12 -12.15 -8.13 3.65
C ASN A 12 -11.55 -7.59 2.33
N GLU A 13 -10.32 -7.99 1.99
CA GLU A 13 -9.58 -7.49 0.82
C GLU A 13 -9.75 -8.41 -0.40
N GLN A 14 -10.98 -8.84 -0.68
CA GLN A 14 -11.28 -9.80 -1.77
C GLN A 14 -10.97 -9.25 -3.17
N ALA A 15 -11.06 -7.93 -3.37
CA ALA A 15 -10.69 -7.32 -4.65
C ALA A 15 -9.21 -7.54 -4.97
N ALA A 16 -8.32 -7.48 -3.97
CA ALA A 16 -6.90 -7.79 -4.14
C ALA A 16 -6.68 -9.24 -4.58
N VAL A 17 -7.43 -10.20 -4.03
CA VAL A 17 -7.35 -11.61 -4.43
C VAL A 17 -7.74 -11.79 -5.89
N TYR A 18 -8.84 -11.17 -6.34
CA TYR A 18 -9.29 -11.25 -7.74
C TYR A 18 -8.28 -10.61 -8.70
N ALA A 19 -7.86 -9.37 -8.41
CA ALA A 19 -6.92 -8.65 -9.24
C ALA A 19 -5.58 -9.40 -9.37
N THR A 20 -5.07 -9.93 -8.25
CA THR A 20 -3.83 -10.69 -8.20
C THR A 20 -3.93 -11.99 -9.01
N SER A 21 -5.03 -12.74 -8.89
CA SER A 21 -5.26 -13.96 -9.66
C SER A 21 -5.30 -13.68 -11.15
N HIS A 22 -6.00 -12.63 -11.58
CA HIS A 22 -6.07 -12.21 -12.98
C HIS A 22 -4.72 -11.75 -13.52
N ALA A 23 -3.98 -10.96 -12.74
CA ALA A 23 -2.64 -10.50 -13.11
C ALA A 23 -1.68 -11.69 -13.32
N LEU A 24 -1.70 -12.65 -12.39
CA LEU A 24 -0.90 -13.87 -12.52
C LEU A 24 -1.27 -14.70 -13.75
N HIS A 25 -2.57 -14.83 -14.05
CA HIS A 25 -3.02 -15.54 -15.26
C HIS A 25 -2.49 -14.86 -16.51
N LYS A 26 -2.61 -13.52 -16.62
CA LYS A 26 -2.05 -12.76 -17.74
C LYS A 26 -0.53 -12.91 -17.82
N PHE A 27 0.18 -12.83 -16.69
CA PHE A 27 1.63 -12.98 -16.62
C PHE A 27 2.07 -14.36 -17.14
N LYS A 28 1.46 -15.44 -16.68
CA LYS A 28 1.81 -16.82 -17.10
C LYS A 28 1.54 -17.11 -18.57
N ASN A 29 0.65 -16.37 -19.22
CA ASN A 29 0.35 -16.52 -20.64
C ASN A 29 1.33 -15.77 -21.58
N THR A 30 2.35 -15.13 -21.03
CA THR A 30 3.42 -14.46 -21.76
C THR A 30 4.77 -15.10 -21.43
N ASN A 31 5.76 -14.92 -22.32
CA ASN A 31 7.11 -15.47 -22.08
C ASN A 31 7.85 -14.67 -21.02
N HIS A 32 7.90 -15.21 -19.81
CA HIS A 32 8.65 -14.66 -18.68
C HIS A 32 9.70 -15.64 -18.19
N GLN A 33 10.81 -15.09 -17.64
CA GLN A 33 11.92 -15.89 -17.09
C GLN A 33 11.73 -16.16 -15.59
N SER A 34 10.86 -15.42 -14.93
CA SER A 34 10.62 -15.55 -13.49
C SER A 34 9.61 -16.65 -13.19
N GLU A 35 9.90 -17.44 -12.18
CA GLU A 35 8.95 -18.35 -11.57
C GLU A 35 8.11 -17.61 -10.54
N VAL A 36 6.79 -17.73 -10.64
CA VAL A 36 5.86 -17.08 -9.71
C VAL A 36 5.03 -18.13 -8.99
N GLU A 37 5.18 -18.19 -7.67
CA GLU A 37 4.30 -18.94 -6.78
C GLU A 37 3.31 -17.98 -6.12
N TYR A 38 2.04 -18.36 -6.11
CA TYR A 38 0.96 -17.57 -5.56
C TYR A 38 0.28 -18.29 -4.41
N GLN A 39 0.15 -17.59 -3.29
CA GLN A 39 -0.57 -18.07 -2.13
C GLN A 39 -1.68 -17.09 -1.73
N ILE A 40 -2.90 -17.61 -1.64
CA ILE A 40 -4.04 -16.89 -1.08
C ILE A 40 -4.10 -17.25 0.41
N LEU A 41 -3.99 -16.23 1.26
CA LEU A 41 -4.14 -16.38 2.70
C LEU A 41 -5.62 -16.26 3.06
N ASN A 42 -6.33 -17.37 2.95
CA ASN A 42 -7.72 -17.42 3.37
C ASN A 42 -7.78 -17.86 4.83
N ILE A 43 -7.65 -16.89 5.77
CA ILE A 43 -7.58 -17.18 7.20
C ILE A 43 -9.00 -17.32 7.75
N PRO A 44 -9.42 -18.55 8.16
CA PRO A 44 -10.72 -18.76 8.79
C PRO A 44 -10.87 -17.93 10.07
N GLY A 45 -12.04 -17.32 10.27
CA GLY A 45 -12.32 -16.50 11.46
C GLY A 45 -11.99 -15.01 11.32
N LEU A 46 -11.02 -14.63 10.51
CA LEU A 46 -10.83 -13.22 10.10
C LEU A 46 -11.79 -12.84 8.96
N ASN A 47 -12.28 -13.82 8.22
CA ASN A 47 -13.19 -13.64 7.07
C ASN A 47 -14.68 -13.68 7.45
N GLU A 48 -15.06 -14.27 8.57
CA GLU A 48 -16.47 -14.48 8.93
C GLU A 48 -17.17 -13.22 9.42
N ASN A 49 -16.42 -12.23 9.92
CA ASN A 49 -16.97 -10.98 10.45
C ASN A 49 -17.05 -9.84 9.42
N VAL A 50 -16.78 -10.10 8.16
CA VAL A 50 -16.77 -9.07 7.09
C VAL A 50 -18.18 -8.54 6.74
N ARG A 51 -19.24 -9.23 7.16
CA ARG A 51 -20.63 -8.76 6.97
C ARG A 51 -21.04 -7.68 7.97
N GLU A 52 -20.32 -7.52 9.05
CA GLU A 52 -20.54 -6.47 10.04
C GLU A 52 -19.40 -5.47 9.93
N MET A 53 -19.72 -4.24 9.58
CA MET A 53 -18.91 -3.02 9.56
C MET A 53 -17.42 -3.16 9.91
N PRO A 54 -16.50 -2.44 9.28
CA PRO A 54 -15.07 -2.53 9.56
C PRO A 54 -14.82 -2.18 11.04
N LYS A 55 -14.73 -3.20 11.89
CA LYS A 55 -14.17 -3.00 13.23
C LYS A 55 -12.70 -2.62 13.04
N PRO A 56 -12.19 -1.63 13.77
CA PRO A 56 -10.76 -1.33 13.75
C PRO A 56 -9.98 -2.62 13.98
N LYS A 57 -8.95 -2.84 13.17
CA LYS A 57 -8.06 -4.01 13.26
C LYS A 57 -7.66 -4.17 14.72
N GLU A 58 -8.10 -5.24 15.38
CA GLU A 58 -7.58 -5.53 16.71
C GLU A 58 -6.10 -5.86 16.53
N PRO A 59 -5.17 -5.10 17.13
CA PRO A 59 -3.73 -5.27 16.91
C PRO A 59 -3.24 -6.69 17.24
N THR A 60 -3.94 -7.39 18.11
CA THR A 60 -3.64 -8.75 18.55
C THR A 60 -4.03 -9.84 17.54
N ARG A 61 -4.73 -9.49 16.46
CA ARG A 61 -5.25 -10.45 15.46
C ARG A 61 -4.86 -10.11 14.02
N ASP A 62 -4.07 -9.08 13.79
CA ASP A 62 -3.58 -8.77 12.45
C ASP A 62 -2.49 -9.78 12.05
N PHE A 63 -2.85 -10.70 11.14
CA PHE A 63 -1.91 -11.72 10.65
C PHE A 63 -0.66 -11.09 10.03
N ASN A 64 -0.76 -9.91 9.41
CA ASN A 64 0.39 -9.20 8.86
C ASN A 64 1.29 -8.57 9.95
N ARG A 65 1.05 -8.85 11.23
CA ARG A 65 1.92 -8.52 12.37
C ARG A 65 2.55 -9.76 13.02
N ALA A 66 2.33 -10.94 12.42
CA ALA A 66 2.82 -12.21 12.94
C ALA A 66 4.25 -12.56 12.48
N PHE A 67 4.88 -11.75 11.64
CA PHE A 67 6.16 -12.07 11.01
C PHE A 67 7.38 -11.56 11.78
N GLY A 68 7.20 -10.91 12.91
CA GLY A 68 8.27 -10.52 13.83
C GLY A 68 8.96 -11.70 14.52
N VAL A 69 10.09 -11.39 15.18
CA VAL A 69 10.89 -12.41 15.88
C VAL A 69 10.26 -12.80 17.20
N HIS A 70 9.42 -11.95 17.78
CA HIS A 70 8.90 -12.08 19.16
C HIS A 70 7.36 -12.13 19.25
N THR A 71 6.66 -12.37 18.16
CA THR A 71 5.19 -12.43 18.19
C THR A 71 4.72 -13.84 18.59
N GLU A 72 3.66 -13.93 19.37
CA GLU A 72 3.03 -15.20 19.74
C GLU A 72 2.61 -16.03 18.52
N PHE A 73 2.21 -15.37 17.45
CA PHE A 73 1.88 -15.98 16.15
C PHE A 73 3.09 -16.61 15.44
N SER A 74 4.32 -16.36 15.89
CA SER A 74 5.51 -16.97 15.30
C SER A 74 5.51 -18.49 15.37
N MET A 75 4.66 -19.06 16.21
CA MET A 75 4.48 -20.52 16.38
C MET A 75 3.40 -21.11 15.46
N ASP A 76 2.61 -20.27 14.76
CA ASP A 76 1.61 -20.74 13.81
C ASP A 76 2.27 -21.45 12.61
N ASP A 77 1.73 -22.62 12.25
CA ASP A 77 2.25 -23.43 11.14
C ASP A 77 2.22 -22.68 9.81
N MET A 78 1.20 -21.87 9.58
CA MET A 78 1.08 -21.07 8.36
C MET A 78 2.17 -19.99 8.31
N VAL A 79 2.40 -19.26 9.40
CA VAL A 79 3.46 -18.26 9.52
C VAL A 79 4.83 -18.92 9.31
N ARG A 80 5.07 -20.08 9.93
CA ARG A 80 6.32 -20.83 9.73
C ARG A 80 6.51 -21.27 8.29
N THR A 81 5.46 -21.76 7.64
CA THR A 81 5.50 -22.17 6.24
C THR A 81 5.84 -21.00 5.32
N ILE A 82 5.18 -19.85 5.52
CA ILE A 82 5.44 -18.64 4.74
C ILE A 82 6.88 -18.14 4.98
N LYS A 83 7.31 -18.03 6.24
CA LYS A 83 8.69 -17.65 6.59
C LYS A 83 9.71 -18.57 5.93
N HIS A 84 9.49 -19.88 5.97
CA HIS A 84 10.37 -20.86 5.32
C HIS A 84 10.40 -20.63 3.80
N ARG A 85 9.24 -20.44 3.16
CA ARG A 85 9.15 -20.19 1.72
C ARG A 85 9.87 -18.92 1.31
N ILE A 86 9.69 -17.85 2.07
CA ILE A 86 10.41 -16.59 1.85
C ILE A 86 11.94 -16.78 1.94
N SER A 87 12.42 -17.43 2.98
CA SER A 87 13.86 -17.54 3.23
C SER A 87 14.57 -18.55 2.33
N SER A 88 13.88 -19.62 1.89
CA SER A 88 14.52 -20.72 1.16
C SER A 88 14.37 -20.65 -0.36
N TRP A 89 13.34 -19.94 -0.86
CA TRP A 89 13.00 -19.99 -2.28
C TRP A 89 12.85 -18.61 -2.94
N ALA A 90 12.19 -17.65 -2.26
CA ALA A 90 11.86 -16.36 -2.86
C ALA A 90 13.11 -15.49 -3.08
N ASN A 91 13.12 -14.75 -4.19
CA ASN A 91 14.01 -13.60 -4.40
C ASN A 91 13.26 -12.29 -4.18
N ALA A 92 11.95 -12.29 -4.50
CA ALA A 92 11.05 -11.19 -4.26
C ALA A 92 9.75 -11.70 -3.64
N VAL A 93 9.16 -10.90 -2.76
CA VAL A 93 7.85 -11.13 -2.12
C VAL A 93 6.96 -9.93 -2.43
N VAL A 94 5.77 -10.20 -2.90
CA VAL A 94 4.76 -9.18 -3.21
C VAL A 94 3.51 -9.50 -2.40
N ASP A 95 3.26 -8.74 -1.34
CA ASP A 95 2.09 -8.85 -0.45
C ASP A 95 1.05 -7.82 -0.87
N VAL A 96 -0.06 -8.31 -1.45
CA VAL A 96 -1.08 -7.48 -2.11
C VAL A 96 -2.28 -7.31 -1.21
N HIS A 97 -2.57 -6.07 -0.89
CA HIS A 97 -3.68 -5.60 -0.08
C HIS A 97 -4.67 -4.78 -0.89
N ASN A 98 -5.78 -4.42 -0.29
CA ASN A 98 -6.75 -3.50 -0.87
C ASN A 98 -7.17 -2.45 0.16
N SER A 99 -7.04 -1.19 -0.21
CA SER A 99 -7.50 -0.07 0.60
C SER A 99 -8.49 0.80 -0.20
N PRO A 100 -9.70 1.01 0.30
CA PRO A 100 -10.64 1.91 -0.36
C PRO A 100 -10.22 3.38 -0.30
N ALA A 101 -9.27 3.70 0.57
CA ALA A 101 -8.87 5.06 0.91
C ALA A 101 -7.71 5.61 0.07
N CYS A 102 -7.07 4.79 -0.78
CA CYS A 102 -5.90 5.19 -1.57
C CYS A 102 -6.07 4.91 -3.07
N ASP A 103 -5.11 5.32 -3.89
CA ASP A 103 -4.92 4.82 -5.26
C ASP A 103 -4.01 3.56 -5.23
N ASN A 104 -3.88 2.87 -6.39
CA ASN A 104 -2.97 1.75 -6.51
C ASN A 104 -1.52 2.21 -6.28
N ALA A 105 -0.85 1.67 -5.27
CA ALA A 105 0.49 2.10 -4.91
C ALA A 105 1.36 0.98 -4.34
N ILE A 106 2.67 1.13 -4.49
CA ILE A 106 3.66 0.37 -3.72
C ILE A 106 3.94 1.15 -2.44
N LEU A 107 3.82 0.49 -1.28
CA LEU A 107 4.23 1.08 -0.01
C LEU A 107 5.75 0.99 0.15
N VAL A 108 6.39 2.14 0.31
CA VAL A 108 7.83 2.26 0.51
C VAL A 108 8.11 2.71 1.93
N SER A 109 8.72 1.84 2.74
CA SER A 109 9.16 2.22 4.08
C SER A 109 10.37 3.14 4.00
N ASN A 110 10.36 4.26 4.73
CA ASN A 110 11.48 5.19 4.78
C ASN A 110 12.67 4.59 5.56
N ASN A 111 13.44 3.75 4.89
CA ASN A 111 14.64 3.09 5.42
C ASN A 111 15.78 3.17 4.39
N LYS A 112 16.90 2.51 4.69
CA LYS A 112 18.09 2.51 3.82
C LYS A 112 17.87 2.03 2.38
N PHE A 113 16.75 1.37 2.09
CA PHE A 113 16.39 0.87 0.75
C PHE A 113 15.35 1.75 0.07
N ALA A 114 14.81 2.78 0.73
CA ALA A 114 13.71 3.60 0.20
C ALA A 114 14.00 4.14 -1.21
N ALA A 115 15.19 4.70 -1.42
CA ALA A 115 15.58 5.25 -2.71
C ALA A 115 15.57 4.20 -3.84
N SER A 116 15.92 2.95 -3.56
CA SER A 116 15.91 1.86 -4.55
C SER A 116 14.49 1.49 -4.97
N TYR A 117 13.57 1.40 -4.01
CA TYR A 117 12.16 1.13 -4.28
C TYR A 117 11.50 2.26 -5.06
N ILE A 118 11.81 3.50 -4.73
CA ILE A 118 11.29 4.68 -5.44
C ILE A 118 11.84 4.72 -6.88
N ARG A 119 13.16 4.48 -7.08
CA ARG A 119 13.73 4.38 -8.43
C ARG A 119 13.06 3.29 -9.26
N PHE A 120 12.83 2.12 -8.65
CA PHE A 120 12.10 1.04 -9.31
C PHE A 120 10.69 1.48 -9.71
N ALA A 121 9.95 2.11 -8.80
CA ALA A 121 8.61 2.60 -9.07
C ALA A 121 8.61 3.64 -10.22
N ILE A 122 9.45 4.65 -10.15
CA ILE A 122 9.57 5.70 -11.17
C ILE A 122 9.95 5.10 -12.54
N LYS A 123 11.00 4.26 -12.59
CA LYS A 123 11.47 3.61 -13.81
C LYS A 123 10.37 2.83 -14.52
N ASN A 124 9.48 2.21 -13.75
CA ASN A 124 8.43 1.36 -14.28
C ASN A 124 7.06 2.06 -14.33
N GLY A 125 7.00 3.37 -14.07
CA GLY A 125 5.77 4.16 -14.07
C GLY A 125 4.73 3.60 -13.08
N LEU A 126 5.17 3.15 -11.91
CA LEU A 126 4.35 2.69 -10.80
C LEU A 126 4.19 3.82 -9.80
N HIS A 127 2.99 3.97 -9.26
CA HIS A 127 2.76 4.87 -8.14
C HIS A 127 3.32 4.26 -6.85
N TYR A 128 3.79 5.12 -5.94
CA TYR A 128 4.31 4.71 -4.64
C TYR A 128 3.87 5.69 -3.55
N MET A 129 3.75 5.19 -2.34
CA MET A 129 3.51 5.99 -1.13
C MET A 129 4.58 5.68 -0.09
N LEU A 130 5.09 6.70 0.59
CA LEU A 130 5.94 6.49 1.75
C LEU A 130 5.08 6.11 2.95
N CYS A 131 5.53 5.11 3.69
CA CYS A 131 4.94 4.74 4.96
C CYS A 131 6.01 4.78 6.06
N GLU A 132 5.57 4.91 7.30
CA GLU A 132 6.43 4.69 8.45
C GLU A 132 6.97 3.25 8.43
N SER A 133 8.05 3.01 9.17
CA SER A 133 8.64 1.68 9.20
C SER A 133 7.63 0.68 9.77
N GLU A 134 7.10 -0.18 8.91
CA GLU A 134 6.24 -1.28 9.32
C GLU A 134 7.04 -2.26 10.18
N THR A 135 6.45 -2.70 11.28
CA THR A 135 7.01 -3.73 12.13
C THR A 135 6.30 -5.05 11.86
N ASP A 136 7.07 -6.15 11.86
CA ASP A 136 6.56 -7.53 11.90
C ASP A 136 5.67 -7.96 10.72
N THR A 137 5.77 -7.26 9.57
CA THR A 137 5.03 -7.58 8.34
C THR A 137 5.74 -8.62 7.47
N ILE A 138 5.00 -9.22 6.53
CA ILE A 138 5.52 -10.12 5.49
C ILE A 138 6.64 -9.44 4.70
N LYS A 139 6.42 -8.21 4.23
CA LYS A 139 7.41 -7.39 3.52
C LYS A 139 8.69 -7.22 4.33
N ARG A 140 8.55 -6.83 5.60
CA ARG A 140 9.72 -6.62 6.47
C ARG A 140 10.51 -7.90 6.67
N TYR A 141 9.83 -9.03 6.88
CA TYR A 141 10.49 -10.32 6.99
C TYR A 141 11.24 -10.70 5.71
N ALA A 142 10.65 -10.44 4.53
CA ALA A 142 11.33 -10.65 3.25
C ALA A 142 12.63 -9.85 3.16
N VAL A 143 12.59 -8.54 3.50
CA VAL A 143 13.77 -7.66 3.48
C VAL A 143 14.83 -8.12 4.48
N TYR A 144 14.45 -8.55 5.68
CA TYR A 144 15.38 -9.13 6.67
C TYR A 144 16.02 -10.41 6.19
N SER A 145 15.29 -11.23 5.44
CA SER A 145 15.81 -12.46 4.82
C SER A 145 16.68 -12.19 3.60
N GLY A 146 17.01 -10.92 3.32
CA GLY A 146 17.83 -10.51 2.19
C GLY A 146 17.10 -10.59 0.85
N ASN A 147 15.77 -10.54 0.84
CA ASN A 147 14.92 -10.57 -0.35
C ASN A 147 14.34 -9.18 -0.66
N ILE A 148 13.83 -9.01 -1.88
CA ILE A 148 13.03 -7.85 -2.22
C ILE A 148 11.65 -8.06 -1.58
N GLY A 149 11.11 -7.04 -0.88
CA GLY A 149 9.78 -7.12 -0.25
C GLY A 149 8.92 -5.92 -0.65
N PHE A 150 7.74 -6.18 -1.20
CA PHE A 150 6.73 -5.16 -1.50
C PHE A 150 5.48 -5.41 -0.68
N THR A 151 4.90 -4.34 -0.14
CA THR A 151 3.47 -4.24 0.14
C THR A 151 2.85 -3.40 -0.97
N VAL A 152 1.78 -3.90 -1.53
CA VAL A 152 1.02 -3.24 -2.60
C VAL A 152 -0.37 -2.97 -2.07
N GLU A 153 -0.77 -1.69 -2.07
CA GLU A 153 -2.15 -1.30 -1.79
C GLU A 153 -2.88 -1.09 -3.12
N LEU A 154 -3.96 -1.82 -3.32
CA LEU A 154 -4.84 -1.65 -4.47
C LEU A 154 -6.00 -0.75 -4.09
N GLY A 155 -6.07 0.40 -4.74
CA GLY A 155 -7.06 1.44 -4.45
C GLY A 155 -8.42 1.18 -5.07
N GLY A 156 -9.42 1.90 -4.56
CA GLY A 156 -10.78 1.91 -5.08
C GLY A 156 -11.74 1.01 -4.30
N MET A 157 -13.00 1.41 -4.30
CA MET A 157 -14.05 0.70 -3.56
C MET A 157 -14.58 -0.48 -4.38
N ALA A 158 -14.47 -1.68 -3.82
CA ALA A 158 -14.97 -2.93 -4.42
C ALA A 158 -16.48 -2.97 -4.68
N PHE A 159 -17.25 -2.01 -4.18
CA PHE A 159 -18.71 -1.97 -4.26
C PHE A 159 -19.25 -0.73 -4.98
N ALA A 160 -18.38 0.08 -5.60
CA ALA A 160 -18.81 1.25 -6.36
C ALA A 160 -19.34 0.86 -7.75
N PRO A 161 -20.20 1.67 -8.36
CA PRO A 161 -20.49 1.56 -9.79
C PRO A 161 -19.15 1.60 -10.58
N GLY A 162 -18.95 0.66 -11.51
CA GLY A 162 -17.67 0.54 -12.22
C GLY A 162 -16.68 -0.44 -11.59
N PHE A 163 -17.12 -1.32 -10.70
CA PHE A 163 -16.28 -2.35 -10.06
C PHE A 163 -15.37 -3.11 -11.05
N LYS A 164 -15.89 -3.42 -12.24
CA LYS A 164 -15.09 -4.08 -13.28
C LYS A 164 -13.86 -3.26 -13.68
N ASP A 165 -14.05 -1.96 -13.88
CA ASP A 165 -12.96 -1.05 -14.28
C ASP A 165 -11.93 -0.88 -13.16
N VAL A 166 -12.39 -0.91 -11.90
CA VAL A 166 -11.50 -0.90 -10.72
C VAL A 166 -10.65 -2.15 -10.70
N ILE A 167 -11.26 -3.34 -10.84
CA ILE A 167 -10.51 -4.60 -10.87
C ILE A 167 -9.55 -4.67 -12.06
N GLU A 168 -9.92 -4.15 -13.23
CA GLU A 168 -9.03 -4.09 -14.39
C GLU A 168 -7.80 -3.22 -14.11
N LYS A 169 -7.98 -2.02 -13.53
CA LYS A 169 -6.87 -1.13 -13.14
C LYS A 169 -5.96 -1.77 -12.08
N GLN A 170 -6.55 -2.41 -11.07
CA GLN A 170 -5.82 -3.14 -10.04
C GLN A 170 -5.03 -4.31 -10.66
N THR A 171 -5.64 -5.08 -11.56
CA THR A 171 -5.01 -6.19 -12.28
C THR A 171 -3.81 -5.71 -13.10
N GLU A 172 -3.95 -4.62 -13.86
CA GLU A 172 -2.87 -4.05 -14.66
C GLU A 172 -1.72 -3.53 -13.77
N PHE A 173 -2.04 -2.97 -12.60
CA PHE A 173 -1.02 -2.52 -11.66
C PHE A 173 -0.18 -3.68 -11.12
N VAL A 174 -0.81 -4.77 -10.67
CA VAL A 174 -0.10 -5.97 -10.20
C VAL A 174 0.70 -6.61 -11.34
N LEU A 175 0.10 -6.74 -12.53
CA LEU A 175 0.78 -7.27 -13.71
C LEU A 175 2.05 -6.47 -14.03
N LYS A 176 1.98 -5.15 -13.99
CA LYS A 176 3.11 -4.26 -14.23
C LYS A 176 4.24 -4.45 -13.22
N ILE A 177 3.89 -4.69 -11.94
CA ILE A 177 4.88 -5.03 -10.90
C ILE A 177 5.58 -6.36 -11.24
N LEU A 178 4.83 -7.41 -11.60
CA LEU A 178 5.39 -8.71 -11.95
C LEU A 178 6.31 -8.62 -13.16
N GLN A 179 5.90 -7.90 -14.20
CA GLN A 179 6.71 -7.67 -15.41
C GLN A 179 7.99 -6.87 -15.11
N ALA A 180 7.88 -5.85 -14.28
CA ALA A 180 9.03 -5.05 -13.86
C ALA A 180 10.03 -5.86 -13.03
N LEU A 181 9.55 -6.74 -12.16
CA LEU A 181 10.39 -7.65 -11.39
C LEU A 181 11.07 -8.69 -12.27
N ASP A 182 10.40 -9.21 -13.30
CA ASP A 182 10.96 -10.20 -14.23
C ASP A 182 12.22 -9.69 -14.94
N GLY A 183 12.24 -8.40 -15.30
CA GLY A 183 13.38 -7.75 -15.95
C GLY A 183 14.46 -7.19 -15.01
N THR A 184 14.31 -7.32 -13.68
CA THR A 184 15.18 -6.62 -12.71
C THR A 184 15.95 -7.61 -11.84
N PRO A 185 17.31 -7.64 -11.92
CA PRO A 185 18.13 -8.46 -11.03
C PRO A 185 17.98 -8.06 -9.56
N LYS A 186 17.95 -9.04 -8.66
CA LYS A 186 17.87 -8.78 -7.21
C LYS A 186 19.02 -7.88 -6.72
N SER A 187 20.20 -8.03 -7.29
CA SER A 187 21.39 -7.21 -6.99
C SER A 187 21.13 -5.71 -7.15
N ASP A 188 20.30 -5.31 -8.13
CA ASP A 188 20.03 -3.91 -8.41
C ASP A 188 19.24 -3.22 -7.28
N PHE A 189 18.40 -3.98 -6.57
CA PHE A 189 17.72 -3.49 -5.38
C PHE A 189 18.63 -3.39 -4.16
N LEU A 190 19.52 -4.36 -3.97
CA LEU A 190 20.33 -4.48 -2.76
C LEU A 190 21.64 -3.66 -2.85
N SER A 191 22.18 -3.47 -4.06
CA SER A 191 23.41 -2.70 -4.28
C SER A 191 23.21 -1.18 -4.25
N SER A 192 21.97 -0.74 -4.45
CA SER A 192 21.65 0.68 -4.54
C SER A 192 21.21 1.29 -3.21
N ALA A 193 21.92 1.00 -2.11
CA ALA A 193 21.63 1.54 -0.79
C ALA A 193 21.77 3.07 -0.78
N GLY A 194 20.73 3.77 -1.20
CA GLY A 194 20.69 5.25 -1.30
C GLY A 194 20.40 5.95 0.02
N GLY A 195 20.40 5.26 1.16
CA GLY A 195 20.09 5.84 2.45
C GLY A 195 18.59 6.10 2.70
N THR A 196 18.28 6.56 3.90
CA THR A 196 16.94 7.06 4.26
C THR A 196 16.68 8.40 3.58
N LEU A 197 15.44 8.62 3.18
CA LEU A 197 15.03 9.94 2.67
C LEU A 197 15.03 10.99 3.79
N PRO A 198 15.35 12.25 3.47
CA PRO A 198 15.15 13.36 4.41
C PRO A 198 13.71 13.39 4.94
N ALA A 199 13.55 13.73 6.23
CA ALA A 199 12.25 13.72 6.91
C ALA A 199 11.20 14.63 6.26
N GLN A 200 11.60 15.65 5.51
CA GLN A 200 10.71 16.53 4.75
C GLN A 200 9.90 15.82 3.66
N TYR A 201 10.28 14.60 3.29
CA TYR A 201 9.55 13.77 2.33
C TYR A 201 8.66 12.73 2.99
N ASN A 202 8.60 12.69 4.32
CA ASN A 202 7.65 11.82 5.01
C ASN A 202 6.22 12.25 4.69
N MET A 203 5.31 11.30 4.75
CA MET A 203 3.89 11.54 4.60
C MET A 203 3.39 12.53 5.66
N ILE A 204 2.53 13.46 5.26
CA ILE A 204 1.97 14.50 6.13
C ILE A 204 0.49 14.20 6.33
N ASN A 205 0.09 14.00 7.58
CA ASN A 205 -1.31 13.78 7.94
C ASN A 205 -2.02 15.14 8.11
N LEU A 206 -3.14 15.31 7.44
CA LEU A 206 -3.98 16.49 7.52
C LEU A 206 -5.20 16.19 8.38
N HIS A 207 -5.43 17.04 9.39
CA HIS A 207 -6.45 16.84 10.41
C HIS A 207 -7.55 17.91 10.33
N ALA A 208 -8.78 17.54 10.67
CA ALA A 208 -9.87 18.49 10.91
C ALA A 208 -9.71 19.10 12.30
N HIS A 209 -9.91 20.42 12.42
CA HIS A 209 -10.00 21.10 13.71
C HIS A 209 -11.45 21.28 14.18
N TYR A 210 -12.40 21.12 13.28
CA TYR A 210 -13.84 21.27 13.57
C TYR A 210 -14.62 19.99 13.27
N GLN A 211 -15.72 19.83 13.96
CA GLN A 211 -16.70 18.81 13.66
C GLN A 211 -17.59 19.28 12.50
N GLY A 212 -17.76 18.44 11.47
CA GLY A 212 -18.61 18.77 10.33
C GLY A 212 -18.56 17.76 9.20
N LEU A 213 -19.21 18.12 8.09
CA LEU A 213 -19.22 17.32 6.88
C LEU A 213 -17.91 17.56 6.10
N VAL A 214 -17.22 16.51 5.77
CA VAL A 214 -15.97 16.57 4.97
C VAL A 214 -16.33 16.69 3.49
N ASN A 215 -15.78 17.70 2.83
CA ASN A 215 -15.89 17.91 1.40
C ASN A 215 -14.48 17.85 0.77
N HIS A 216 -14.11 16.69 0.27
CA HIS A 216 -12.84 16.49 -0.44
C HIS A 216 -12.83 17.21 -1.78
N ARG A 217 -11.71 17.87 -2.10
CA ARG A 217 -11.53 18.60 -3.38
C ARG A 217 -10.76 17.77 -4.40
N PHE A 218 -10.06 16.73 -3.96
CA PHE A 218 -9.20 15.87 -4.76
C PHE A 218 -9.51 14.40 -4.45
N ALA A 219 -9.17 13.54 -5.38
CA ALA A 219 -9.18 12.09 -5.20
C ALA A 219 -7.76 11.57 -4.88
N PRO A 220 -7.62 10.41 -4.20
CA PRO A 220 -6.32 9.75 -4.05
C PRO A 220 -5.63 9.56 -5.39
N GLY A 221 -4.32 9.90 -5.44
CA GLY A 221 -3.52 9.93 -6.65
C GLY A 221 -3.41 11.30 -7.33
N ASP A 222 -4.29 12.26 -7.02
CA ASP A 222 -4.22 13.60 -7.59
C ASP A 222 -3.00 14.38 -7.08
N THR A 223 -2.41 15.14 -7.99
CA THR A 223 -1.34 16.09 -7.66
C THR A 223 -1.94 17.41 -7.20
N ILE A 224 -1.47 17.93 -6.07
CA ILE A 224 -1.95 19.14 -5.41
C ILE A 224 -0.80 20.12 -5.26
N LYS A 225 -1.02 21.39 -5.61
CA LYS A 225 -0.05 22.45 -5.42
C LYS A 225 -0.10 23.00 -4.01
N LYS A 226 1.05 23.46 -3.51
CA LYS A 226 1.13 24.16 -2.24
C LYS A 226 0.11 25.28 -2.15
N GLY A 227 -0.68 25.30 -1.08
CA GLY A 227 -1.72 26.31 -0.81
C GLY A 227 -3.08 26.02 -1.44
N GLU A 228 -3.23 24.99 -2.30
CA GLU A 228 -4.55 24.55 -2.76
C GLU A 228 -5.33 23.90 -1.61
N VAL A 229 -6.65 24.11 -1.60
CA VAL A 229 -7.55 23.53 -0.59
C VAL A 229 -7.71 22.05 -0.86
N VAL A 230 -7.28 21.20 0.07
CA VAL A 230 -7.38 19.74 -0.02
C VAL A 230 -8.79 19.27 0.34
N PHE A 231 -9.34 19.80 1.43
CA PHE A 231 -10.72 19.55 1.85
C PHE A 231 -11.26 20.73 2.65
N ASP A 232 -12.59 20.79 2.73
CA ASP A 232 -13.32 21.71 3.60
C ASP A 232 -14.07 20.92 4.66
N ILE A 233 -14.25 21.53 5.83
CA ILE A 233 -15.22 21.08 6.84
C ILE A 233 -16.41 22.01 6.78
N LEU A 234 -17.56 21.46 6.39
CA LEU A 234 -18.82 22.21 6.23
C LEU A 234 -19.67 22.10 7.48
N ASN A 235 -20.39 23.19 7.79
CA ASN A 235 -21.38 23.19 8.85
C ASN A 235 -22.57 22.29 8.47
N GLN A 236 -23.10 21.52 9.43
CA GLN A 236 -24.23 20.60 9.21
C GLN A 236 -25.51 21.29 8.76
N SER A 237 -25.73 22.52 9.20
CA SER A 237 -26.99 23.28 8.93
C SER A 237 -26.85 24.32 7.82
N SER A 238 -25.66 24.45 7.23
CA SER A 238 -25.42 25.45 6.20
C SER A 238 -24.27 25.02 5.29
N THR A 239 -24.19 25.56 4.08
CA THR A 239 -23.08 25.31 3.15
C THR A 239 -21.81 26.12 3.49
N TYR A 240 -21.78 26.78 4.66
CA TYR A 240 -20.58 27.52 5.08
C TYR A 240 -19.46 26.57 5.44
N SER A 241 -18.29 26.85 4.90
CA SER A 241 -17.05 26.20 5.35
C SER A 241 -16.69 26.73 6.73
N LEU A 242 -16.54 25.80 7.70
CA LEU A 242 -15.97 26.08 9.01
C LEU A 242 -14.46 26.15 8.96
N GLU A 243 -13.88 25.41 8.02
CA GLU A 243 -12.46 25.27 7.86
C GLU A 243 -12.15 24.86 6.40
N SER A 244 -11.05 25.40 5.86
CA SER A 244 -10.44 24.92 4.61
C SER A 244 -9.01 24.53 4.91
N VAL A 245 -8.68 23.27 4.74
CA VAL A 245 -7.33 22.74 4.97
C VAL A 245 -6.57 22.73 3.65
N VAL A 246 -5.40 23.36 3.65
CA VAL A 246 -4.59 23.55 2.44
C VAL A 246 -3.36 22.64 2.42
N ALA A 247 -2.90 22.32 1.22
CA ALA A 247 -1.67 21.56 1.01
C ALA A 247 -0.44 22.34 1.52
N PRO A 248 0.38 21.75 2.41
CA PRO A 248 1.55 22.43 2.98
C PRO A 248 2.72 22.56 1.99
N CYS A 249 2.74 21.74 0.95
CA CYS A 249 3.75 21.69 -0.11
C CYS A 249 3.13 21.16 -1.41
N ASP A 250 3.88 21.14 -2.51
CA ASP A 250 3.52 20.36 -3.70
C ASP A 250 3.53 18.88 -3.34
N CYS A 251 2.41 18.18 -3.52
CA CYS A 251 2.22 16.83 -3.01
C CYS A 251 1.25 16.02 -3.89
N VAL A 252 1.15 14.74 -3.59
CA VAL A 252 0.12 13.84 -4.11
C VAL A 252 -0.80 13.45 -2.95
N LEU A 253 -2.11 13.43 -3.16
CA LEU A 253 -3.05 12.89 -2.18
C LEU A 253 -2.82 11.38 -2.07
N ALA A 254 -2.31 10.92 -0.93
CA ALA A 254 -1.95 9.52 -0.73
C ALA A 254 -3.17 8.69 -0.34
N ASP A 255 -3.90 9.14 0.65
CA ASP A 255 -5.14 8.53 1.12
C ASP A 255 -6.13 9.57 1.63
N CYS A 256 -7.40 9.18 1.77
CA CYS A 256 -8.40 10.00 2.42
C CYS A 256 -9.41 9.14 3.19
N GLU A 257 -9.92 9.71 4.30
CA GLU A 257 -10.99 9.08 5.08
C GLU A 257 -12.26 8.97 4.23
N VAL A 258 -12.85 7.79 4.21
CA VAL A 258 -14.08 7.52 3.44
C VAL A 258 -15.33 7.99 4.18
N ASN A 259 -15.24 8.26 5.48
CA ASN A 259 -16.34 8.85 6.24
C ASN A 259 -16.51 10.33 5.88
N LEU A 260 -17.73 10.71 5.61
CA LEU A 260 -18.07 12.10 5.29
C LEU A 260 -18.24 12.98 6.53
N TRP A 261 -18.01 12.47 7.73
CA TRP A 261 -18.18 13.20 8.97
C TRP A 261 -16.89 13.23 9.79
N SER A 262 -16.42 14.44 10.10
CA SER A 262 -15.23 14.66 10.92
C SER A 262 -15.59 14.99 12.37
N THR A 263 -14.65 14.69 13.26
CA THR A 263 -14.58 15.24 14.62
C THR A 263 -13.27 16.01 14.77
N ALA A 264 -13.24 16.95 15.70
CA ALA A 264 -12.03 17.73 15.95
C ALA A 264 -10.84 16.82 16.31
N GLY A 265 -9.70 17.04 15.64
CA GLY A 265 -8.49 16.22 15.77
C GLY A 265 -8.46 14.96 14.89
N MET A 266 -9.54 14.63 14.18
CA MET A 266 -9.58 13.47 13.28
C MET A 266 -8.67 13.70 12.08
N GLN A 267 -7.83 12.72 11.76
CA GLN A 267 -7.10 12.68 10.48
C GLN A 267 -8.08 12.46 9.35
N ILE A 268 -8.06 13.32 8.35
CA ILE A 268 -8.96 13.28 7.20
C ILE A 268 -8.28 12.72 5.97
N CYS A 269 -7.02 13.07 5.75
CA CYS A 269 -6.25 12.52 4.64
C CYS A 269 -4.75 12.61 4.95
N SER A 270 -3.97 11.92 4.11
CA SER A 270 -2.52 12.03 4.09
C SER A 270 -2.05 12.49 2.72
N VAL A 271 -1.04 13.36 2.70
CA VAL A 271 -0.40 13.81 1.47
C VAL A 271 1.06 13.41 1.44
N GLN A 272 1.52 12.95 0.27
CA GLN A 272 2.90 12.59 0.02
C GLN A 272 3.60 13.77 -0.67
N PRO A 273 4.59 14.43 -0.04
CA PRO A 273 5.39 15.43 -0.73
C PRO A 273 6.03 14.88 -2.00
N ILE A 274 6.04 15.65 -3.08
CA ILE A 274 6.70 15.23 -4.33
C ILE A 274 8.20 15.16 -4.09
N ILE A 275 8.77 13.99 -4.35
CA ILE A 275 10.21 13.75 -4.19
C ILE A 275 10.89 14.08 -5.53
N PRO A 276 11.75 15.10 -5.58
CA PRO A 276 12.47 15.42 -6.79
C PRO A 276 13.38 14.27 -7.24
N PRO A 277 13.49 14.00 -8.56
CA PRO A 277 14.29 12.89 -9.08
C PRO A 277 15.76 12.89 -8.62
N GLU A 278 16.34 14.06 -8.38
CA GLU A 278 17.71 14.21 -7.88
C GLU A 278 17.93 13.64 -6.48
N VAL A 279 16.90 13.61 -5.64
CA VAL A 279 16.96 13.08 -4.26
C VAL A 279 17.15 11.56 -4.27
N VAL A 280 16.64 10.88 -5.30
CA VAL A 280 16.68 9.42 -5.42
C VAL A 280 17.77 8.92 -6.38
N LYS A 281 18.56 9.82 -6.97
CA LYS A 281 19.66 9.46 -7.89
C LYS A 281 20.96 9.09 -7.20
N ALA A 282 21.09 9.36 -5.90
CA ALA A 282 22.31 9.13 -5.15
C ALA A 282 22.59 7.64 -4.86
#